data_2641984e3c582525390aca17225d4589
#
_entry.id   2641984e3c582525390aca17225d4589
#
_cell.length_a   1.000
_cell.length_b   1.000
_cell.length_c   1.000
_cell.angle_alpha   90.00
_cell.angle_beta   90.00
_cell.angle_gamma   90.00
#
_symmetry.space_group_name_H-M   'P 1'
#
loop_
_entity.id
_entity.type
_entity.pdbx_description
1 polymer ?
#
loop_
_entity_poly.entity_id
_entity_poly.type
_entity_poly.pdbx_seq_one_letter_code
_entity_poly.pdbx_strand_id
1 'polypeptide(L)'
;KVQVPHYNYVGDSVLGYRAHMGAGSITSNVKSDKALVKVRCDGEVIETGLKKFGAMIGDNVEVGCGSVLNPGTVVGRESNIYPLSSVRGYVEAGSIYKKQGEVVEKQ
;
A
#
# COMPACT_ATOMS: atom_id res chain seq x y z
N LYS A 1 6.27 11.06 -11.40
CA LYS A 1 5.03 11.81 -11.33
C LYS A 1 3.94 10.98 -10.68
N VAL A 2 3.43 11.45 -9.56
CA VAL A 2 2.41 10.76 -8.77
C VAL A 2 1.04 11.27 -9.15
N GLN A 3 0.05 10.38 -9.20
CA GLN A 3 -1.32 10.76 -9.48
C GLN A 3 -2.24 10.26 -8.37
N VAL A 4 -2.95 11.20 -7.73
CA VAL A 4 -3.90 10.92 -6.66
C VAL A 4 -5.16 11.74 -6.92
N PRO A 5 -5.88 11.45 -8.01
CA PRO A 5 -6.81 12.43 -8.57
C PRO A 5 -8.21 12.51 -7.95
N HIS A 6 -8.69 11.48 -7.23
CA HIS A 6 -10.13 11.42 -6.92
C HIS A 6 -10.43 10.88 -5.53
N TYR A 7 -10.78 11.79 -4.59
CA TYR A 7 -11.30 11.39 -3.28
C TYR A 7 -10.39 10.41 -2.55
N ASN A 8 -9.10 10.68 -2.59
CA ASN A 8 -8.11 9.84 -1.92
C ASN A 8 -7.74 10.43 -0.58
N TYR A 9 -7.33 9.56 0.33
CA TYR A 9 -6.61 9.97 1.52
C TYR A 9 -5.23 9.35 1.49
N VAL A 10 -4.21 10.17 1.60
CA VAL A 10 -2.82 9.70 1.62
C VAL A 10 -2.16 10.33 2.83
N GLY A 11 -1.96 9.54 3.88
CA GLY A 11 -1.39 10.03 5.13
C GLY A 11 -0.07 9.35 5.45
N ASP A 12 0.94 10.14 5.80
CA ASP A 12 2.24 9.66 6.29
C ASP A 12 2.81 8.55 5.41
N SER A 13 2.77 8.74 4.09
CA SER A 13 3.13 7.72 3.12
C SER A 13 4.19 8.23 2.14
N VAL A 14 4.82 7.27 1.46
CA VAL A 14 5.76 7.57 0.38
C VAL A 14 5.21 6.96 -0.90
N LEU A 15 5.05 7.77 -1.93
CA LEU A 15 4.56 7.32 -3.23
C LEU A 15 5.69 7.47 -4.23
N GLY A 16 6.01 6.38 -4.92
CA GLY A 16 7.08 6.35 -5.89
C GLY A 16 6.73 7.04 -7.18
N TYR A 17 7.69 7.08 -8.08
CA TYR A 17 7.57 7.74 -9.38
C TYR A 17 6.45 7.08 -10.20
N ARG A 18 5.54 7.89 -10.70
CA ARG A 18 4.40 7.46 -11.51
C ARG A 18 3.46 6.46 -10.81
N ALA A 19 3.49 6.43 -9.49
CA ALA A 19 2.50 5.67 -8.74
C ALA A 19 1.12 6.30 -8.93
N HIS A 20 0.10 5.47 -9.08
CA HIS A 20 -1.26 5.94 -9.33
C HIS A 20 -2.23 5.36 -8.32
N MET A 21 -2.99 6.24 -7.69
CA MET A 21 -4.03 5.86 -6.72
C MET A 21 -5.38 5.99 -7.39
N GLY A 22 -6.07 4.88 -7.60
CA GLY A 22 -7.42 4.90 -8.16
C GLY A 22 -8.40 5.63 -7.25
N ALA A 23 -9.53 6.02 -7.81
CA ALA A 23 -10.54 6.80 -7.07
C ALA A 23 -10.95 6.10 -5.78
N GLY A 24 -11.01 6.86 -4.70
CA GLY A 24 -11.44 6.35 -3.40
C GLY A 24 -10.41 5.46 -2.69
N SER A 25 -9.23 5.24 -3.26
CA SER A 25 -8.23 4.45 -2.56
C SER A 25 -7.56 5.27 -1.47
N ILE A 26 -7.10 4.57 -0.43
CA ILE A 26 -6.65 5.20 0.81
C ILE A 26 -5.38 4.54 1.30
N THR A 27 -4.40 5.34 1.76
CA THR A 27 -3.34 4.80 2.62
C THR A 27 -3.71 5.14 4.06
N SER A 28 -4.21 4.14 4.78
CA SER A 28 -4.56 4.32 6.17
C SER A 28 -3.29 4.46 7.01
N ASN A 29 -3.26 5.41 7.92
CA ASN A 29 -2.03 5.71 8.66
C ASN A 29 -2.13 5.48 10.17
N VAL A 30 -3.29 5.09 10.68
CA VAL A 30 -3.47 4.80 12.11
C VAL A 30 -4.13 3.43 12.22
N LYS A 31 -3.54 2.55 13.01
CA LYS A 31 -4.13 1.23 13.27
C LYS A 31 -5.39 1.38 14.12
N SER A 32 -6.36 0.51 13.91
CA SER A 32 -7.62 0.57 14.64
C SER A 32 -7.44 0.39 16.15
N ASP A 33 -6.42 -0.35 16.57
CA ASP A 33 -6.11 -0.55 17.98
C ASP A 33 -5.20 0.54 18.55
N LYS A 34 -4.84 1.54 17.76
CA LYS A 34 -3.97 2.65 18.14
C LYS A 34 -2.55 2.21 18.52
N ALA A 35 -2.16 1.00 18.19
CA ALA A 35 -0.80 0.50 18.45
C ALA A 35 0.21 1.18 17.52
N LEU A 36 1.49 1.08 17.86
CA LEU A 36 2.56 1.57 17.00
C LEU A 36 2.64 0.72 15.74
N VAL A 37 2.93 1.37 14.62
CA VAL A 37 2.94 0.70 13.32
C VAL A 37 4.24 -0.08 13.15
N LYS A 38 4.11 -1.30 12.63
CA LYS A 38 5.24 -2.14 12.26
C LYS A 38 5.21 -2.36 10.75
N VAL A 39 6.39 -2.37 10.14
CA VAL A 39 6.54 -2.70 8.74
C VAL A 39 7.07 -4.12 8.65
N ARG A 40 6.36 -4.98 7.91
CA ARG A 40 6.79 -6.36 7.68
C ARG A 40 7.17 -6.49 6.22
N CYS A 41 8.40 -6.85 5.98
CA CYS A 41 8.92 -6.91 4.63
C CYS A 41 9.93 -8.05 4.55
N ASP A 42 9.70 -8.99 3.64
CA ASP A 42 10.64 -10.08 3.35
C ASP A 42 11.08 -10.83 4.61
N GLY A 43 10.10 -11.17 5.45
CA GLY A 43 10.37 -11.93 6.67
C GLY A 43 10.89 -11.11 7.84
N GLU A 44 11.17 -9.84 7.63
CA GLU A 44 11.64 -8.94 8.68
C GLU A 44 10.51 -8.08 9.21
N VAL A 45 10.63 -7.70 10.47
CA VAL A 45 9.67 -6.78 11.09
C VAL A 45 10.44 -5.57 11.58
N ILE A 46 10.05 -4.39 11.09
CA ILE A 46 10.68 -3.14 11.48
C ILE A 46 9.68 -2.35 12.32
N GLU A 47 10.06 -2.02 13.53
CA GLU A 47 9.21 -1.22 14.41
C GLU A 47 9.49 0.25 14.12
N THR A 48 8.46 0.96 13.67
CA THR A 48 8.63 2.37 13.31
C THR A 48 8.66 3.28 14.51
N GLY A 49 8.11 2.85 15.64
CA GLY A 49 7.97 3.70 16.80
C GLY A 49 6.94 4.80 16.64
N LEU A 50 6.12 4.72 15.59
CA LEU A 50 5.17 5.77 15.24
C LEU A 50 3.74 5.23 15.31
N LYS A 51 2.83 6.06 15.80
CA LYS A 51 1.39 5.78 15.76
C LYS A 51 0.82 6.08 14.38
N LYS A 52 1.41 7.03 13.67
CA LYS A 52 0.96 7.41 12.32
C LYS A 52 2.03 7.03 11.32
N PHE A 53 1.71 6.09 10.47
CA PHE A 53 2.61 5.63 9.43
C PHE A 53 1.77 4.92 8.38
N GLY A 54 1.81 5.40 7.16
CA GLY A 54 0.96 4.88 6.08
C GLY A 54 1.64 3.77 5.29
N ALA A 55 1.65 3.91 3.97
CA ALA A 55 2.19 2.91 3.08
C ALA A 55 3.40 3.44 2.33
N MET A 56 4.25 2.52 1.90
CA MET A 56 5.36 2.82 0.99
C MET A 56 5.06 2.15 -0.33
N ILE A 57 4.80 2.95 -1.35
CA ILE A 57 4.37 2.49 -2.66
C ILE A 57 5.49 2.74 -3.66
N GLY A 58 5.93 1.68 -4.31
CA GLY A 58 7.03 1.76 -5.27
C GLY A 58 6.65 2.41 -6.58
N ASP A 59 7.63 2.52 -7.46
CA ASP A 59 7.46 3.17 -8.77
C ASP A 59 6.48 2.39 -9.65
N ASN A 60 5.68 3.11 -10.42
CA ASN A 60 4.76 2.55 -11.41
C ASN A 60 3.73 1.59 -10.83
N VAL A 61 3.38 1.74 -9.56
CA VAL A 61 2.34 0.92 -8.93
C VAL A 61 0.98 1.50 -9.27
N GLU A 62 0.04 0.61 -9.59
CA GLU A 62 -1.36 0.97 -9.81
C GLU A 62 -2.19 0.45 -8.65
N VAL A 63 -2.80 1.35 -7.91
CA VAL A 63 -3.71 0.97 -6.82
C VAL A 63 -5.14 1.10 -7.31
N GLY A 64 -5.87 -0.01 -7.32
CA GLY A 64 -7.25 -0.04 -7.82
C GLY A 64 -8.20 0.78 -6.96
N CYS A 65 -9.29 1.21 -7.58
CA CYS A 65 -10.29 2.06 -6.93
C CYS A 65 -10.81 1.44 -5.64
N GLY A 66 -11.02 2.28 -4.63
CA GLY A 66 -11.61 1.86 -3.36
C GLY A 66 -10.74 0.99 -2.48
N SER A 67 -9.49 0.75 -2.85
CA SER A 67 -8.60 -0.08 -2.05
C SER A 67 -8.10 0.66 -0.82
N VAL A 68 -7.83 -0.10 0.24
CA VAL A 68 -7.25 0.43 1.47
C VAL A 68 -5.92 -0.26 1.72
N LEU A 69 -4.86 0.54 1.77
CA LEU A 69 -3.54 0.05 2.14
C LEU A 69 -3.38 0.32 3.63
N ASN A 70 -3.32 -0.75 4.42
CA ASN A 70 -3.29 -0.64 5.86
C ASN A 70 -1.94 -0.12 6.36
N PRO A 71 -1.88 0.45 7.57
CA PRO A 71 -0.64 1.04 8.06
C PRO A 71 0.54 0.06 8.01
N GLY A 72 1.67 0.52 7.47
CA GLY A 72 2.86 -0.30 7.34
C GLY A 72 2.92 -1.13 6.07
N THR A 73 1.97 -0.99 5.16
CA THR A 73 1.99 -1.72 3.89
C THR A 73 3.15 -1.24 3.02
N VAL A 74 3.83 -2.19 2.40
CA VAL A 74 4.89 -1.91 1.42
C VAL A 74 4.51 -2.58 0.11
N VAL A 75 4.43 -1.83 -0.97
CA VAL A 75 4.10 -2.36 -2.28
C VAL A 75 5.31 -2.18 -3.19
N GLY A 76 5.86 -3.28 -3.65
CA GLY A 76 7.01 -3.27 -4.55
C GLY A 76 6.65 -2.64 -5.90
N ARG A 77 7.66 -2.08 -6.57
CA ARG A 77 7.46 -1.38 -7.83
C ARG A 77 6.77 -2.25 -8.88
N GLU A 78 6.05 -1.58 -9.77
CA GLU A 78 5.41 -2.19 -10.94
C GLU A 78 4.39 -3.27 -10.59
N SER A 79 3.78 -3.15 -9.42
CA SER A 79 2.73 -4.04 -8.99
C SER A 79 1.36 -3.41 -9.23
N ASN A 80 0.34 -4.26 -9.30
CA ASN A 80 -1.04 -3.82 -9.42
C ASN A 80 -1.84 -4.34 -8.24
N ILE A 81 -2.64 -3.45 -7.66
CA ILE A 81 -3.57 -3.81 -6.59
C ILE A 81 -4.97 -3.78 -7.20
N TYR A 82 -5.68 -4.89 -7.13
CA TYR A 82 -7.06 -4.95 -7.66
C TYR A 82 -7.96 -4.00 -6.89
N PRO A 83 -9.02 -3.49 -7.54
CA PRO A 83 -9.99 -2.63 -6.86
C PRO A 83 -10.60 -3.30 -5.64
N LEU A 84 -10.95 -2.49 -4.66
CA LEU A 84 -11.64 -2.91 -3.45
C LEU A 84 -10.84 -3.91 -2.63
N SER A 85 -9.52 -3.80 -2.67
CA SER A 85 -8.64 -4.67 -1.88
C SER A 85 -8.32 -4.04 -0.53
N SER A 86 -8.14 -4.90 0.47
CA SER A 86 -7.56 -4.50 1.75
C SER A 86 -6.17 -5.11 1.80
N VAL A 87 -5.15 -4.28 1.77
CA VAL A 87 -3.76 -4.73 1.62
C VAL A 87 -3.03 -4.57 2.94
N ARG A 88 -2.32 -5.62 3.34
CA ARG A 88 -1.47 -5.61 4.54
C ARG A 88 -0.12 -6.23 4.22
N GLY A 89 0.91 -5.72 4.87
CA GLY A 89 2.23 -6.32 4.78
C GLY A 89 2.94 -5.94 3.50
N TYR A 90 3.65 -6.89 2.94
CA TYR A 90 4.53 -6.66 1.81
C TYR A 90 3.99 -7.31 0.54
N VAL A 91 3.93 -6.52 -0.52
CA VAL A 91 3.58 -7.01 -1.86
C VAL A 91 4.85 -6.94 -2.71
N GLU A 92 5.31 -8.08 -3.19
CA GLU A 92 6.54 -8.14 -3.99
C GLU A 92 6.43 -7.32 -5.27
N ALA A 93 7.56 -6.81 -5.73
CA ALA A 93 7.63 -6.07 -7.00
C ALA A 93 7.12 -6.96 -8.14
N GLY A 94 6.43 -6.35 -9.10
CA GLY A 94 5.94 -7.03 -10.28
C GLY A 94 4.78 -8.00 -10.03
N SER A 95 4.04 -7.82 -8.93
CA SER A 95 2.94 -8.70 -8.55
C SER A 95 1.59 -8.11 -8.86
N ILE A 96 0.58 -8.98 -8.90
CA ILE A 96 -0.83 -8.57 -8.95
C ILE A 96 -1.47 -9.03 -7.66
N TYR A 97 -1.93 -8.10 -6.85
CA TYR A 97 -2.61 -8.39 -5.59
C TYR A 97 -4.11 -8.42 -5.84
N LYS A 98 -4.71 -9.59 -5.77
CA LYS A 98 -6.15 -9.75 -6.04
C LYS A 98 -6.97 -9.67 -4.76
N LYS A 99 -6.52 -10.35 -3.72
CA LYS A 99 -7.11 -10.27 -2.39
C LYS A 99 -6.08 -10.84 -1.42
N GLN A 100 -6.33 -10.65 -0.14
CA GLN A 100 -5.38 -11.14 0.87
C GLN A 100 -5.16 -12.65 0.68
N GLY A 101 -3.91 -13.04 0.59
CA GLY A 101 -3.53 -14.43 0.38
C GLY A 101 -3.56 -14.88 -1.07
N GLU A 102 -4.00 -14.01 -2.00
CA GLU A 102 -4.04 -14.34 -3.41
C GLU A 102 -3.24 -13.33 -4.21
N VAL A 103 -1.95 -13.61 -4.36
CA VAL A 103 -1.02 -12.73 -5.06
C VAL A 103 -0.42 -13.51 -6.21
N VAL A 104 -0.47 -12.92 -7.40
CA VAL A 104 0.01 -13.57 -8.61
C VAL A 104 1.15 -12.75 -9.19
N GLU A 105 2.17 -13.46 -9.69
CA GLU A 105 3.28 -12.80 -10.34
C GLU A 105 2.84 -12.23 -11.68
N LYS A 106 3.29 -11.04 -11.98
CA LYS A 106 2.97 -10.37 -13.23
C LYS A 106 3.77 -10.98 -14.38
N GLN A 107 3.10 -11.20 -15.46
CA GLN A 107 3.74 -11.79 -16.64
C GLN A 107 4.17 -10.74 -17.63
#